data_395c6fe1c858fcc9f347932a962fcded
#
_entry.id   395c6fe1c858fcc9f347932a962fcded
#
_cell.length_a   1.000
_cell.length_b   1.000
_cell.length_c   1.000
_cell.angle_alpha   90.00
_cell.angle_beta   90.00
_cell.angle_gamma   90.00
#
_symmetry.space_group_name_H-M   'P 1'
#
loop_
_entity.id
_entity.type
_entity.pdbx_description
1 polymer ?
#
loop_
_entity_poly.entity_id
_entity_poly.type
_entity_poly.pdbx_seq_one_letter_code
_entity_poly.pdbx_strand_id
1 'polypeptide(L)'
;MLVNICALEVLFNKTNALDIAWVKYKGNNISFLSKNGLNSNIGEFANKFEGGFLYTCGMDNVSSCVGGKPVHGSSHYSPAENVYVTISDDSAEVFGTVKQTALFGENVALKRHFTVKENEITVCDTVCNEAYTEAKYVLLYHTNFGYPFLSENLKLEIPFVKSEGLTDYAKSRIGKQLQITEPIDGGEEEVFYNTLEKGEVTLTSEELKTRVKVLFDVEDFPVLLQWKSMISGDYALGIEPSLTRFDDFKMRTLSPGDKRQYKIKYIFGGL
;
A
#
# COMPACT_ATOMS: atom_id res chain seq x y z
N MET A 1 9.33 -10.84 10.00
CA MET A 1 9.13 -10.68 11.45
C MET A 1 7.64 -10.76 11.73
N LEU A 2 7.18 -11.73 12.51
CA LEU A 2 5.78 -11.94 12.83
C LEU A 2 5.42 -11.25 14.15
N VAL A 3 4.34 -10.52 14.16
CA VAL A 3 3.73 -9.87 15.34
C VAL A 3 2.31 -10.39 15.49
N ASN A 4 1.98 -10.89 16.69
CA ASN A 4 0.64 -11.40 17.02
C ASN A 4 0.10 -10.58 18.19
N ILE A 5 -0.98 -9.84 17.97
CA ILE A 5 -1.70 -9.06 18.99
C ILE A 5 -3.18 -9.39 18.89
N CYS A 6 -3.72 -10.04 19.91
CA CYS A 6 -5.13 -10.43 20.00
C CYS A 6 -5.60 -11.16 18.72
N ALA A 7 -6.46 -10.50 17.92
CA ALA A 7 -7.04 -11.07 16.71
C ALA A 7 -6.19 -10.86 15.45
N LEU A 8 -5.14 -10.07 15.53
CA LEU A 8 -4.26 -9.72 14.40
C LEU A 8 -2.96 -10.51 14.42
N GLU A 9 -2.64 -11.10 13.28
CA GLU A 9 -1.33 -11.63 12.95
C GLU A 9 -0.76 -10.79 11.80
N VAL A 10 0.41 -10.18 11.99
CA VAL A 10 1.02 -9.24 11.04
C VAL A 10 2.46 -9.66 10.75
N LEU A 11 2.76 -9.97 9.50
CA LEU A 11 4.12 -10.30 9.06
C LEU A 11 4.77 -9.09 8.39
N PHE A 12 5.86 -8.61 8.98
CA PHE A 12 6.69 -7.54 8.41
C PHE A 12 7.87 -8.11 7.62
N ASN A 13 8.13 -7.54 6.44
CA ASN A 13 9.26 -7.89 5.59
C ASN A 13 10.40 -6.86 5.74
N LYS A 14 11.43 -7.19 6.52
CA LYS A 14 12.57 -6.28 6.77
C LYS A 14 13.43 -6.02 5.54
N THR A 15 13.45 -6.95 4.60
CA THR A 15 14.26 -6.83 3.38
C THR A 15 13.60 -5.98 2.32
N ASN A 16 12.30 -5.75 2.45
CA ASN A 16 11.48 -4.97 1.52
C ASN A 16 10.77 -3.87 2.31
N ALA A 17 11.45 -2.74 2.48
CA ALA A 17 10.97 -1.50 3.12
C ALA A 17 10.33 -1.65 4.51
N LEU A 18 10.49 -2.76 5.22
CA LEU A 18 9.71 -3.10 6.42
C LEU A 18 8.19 -3.10 6.14
N ASP A 19 7.79 -3.39 4.90
CA ASP A 19 6.40 -3.45 4.52
C ASP A 19 5.66 -4.62 5.18
N ILE A 20 4.33 -4.54 5.20
CA ILE A 20 3.50 -5.60 5.77
C ILE A 20 3.25 -6.65 4.68
N ALA A 21 3.97 -7.78 4.77
CA ALA A 21 3.86 -8.87 3.82
C ALA A 21 2.48 -9.52 3.83
N TRP A 22 1.90 -9.76 5.02
CA TRP A 22 0.52 -10.21 5.13
C TRP A 22 -0.09 -9.88 6.49
N VAL A 23 -1.42 -9.84 6.50
CA VAL A 23 -2.27 -9.70 7.68
C VAL A 23 -3.28 -10.82 7.70
N LYS A 24 -3.45 -11.45 8.87
CA LYS A 24 -4.63 -12.24 9.18
C LYS A 24 -5.41 -11.59 10.30
N TYR A 25 -6.72 -11.66 10.21
CA TYR A 25 -7.62 -11.22 11.25
C TYR A 25 -8.54 -12.38 11.65
N LYS A 26 -8.54 -12.74 12.94
CA LYS A 26 -9.27 -13.92 13.46
C LYS A 26 -8.95 -15.20 12.67
N GLY A 27 -7.68 -15.38 12.28
CA GLY A 27 -7.20 -16.53 11.52
C GLY A 27 -7.46 -16.48 10.01
N ASN A 28 -8.30 -15.56 9.52
CA ASN A 28 -8.58 -15.41 8.09
C ASN A 28 -7.57 -14.50 7.40
N ASN A 29 -7.05 -14.92 6.25
CA ASN A 29 -6.18 -14.10 5.45
C ASN A 29 -6.94 -12.91 4.84
N ILE A 30 -6.36 -11.73 4.96
CA ILE A 30 -6.89 -10.48 4.38
C ILE A 30 -6.12 -10.07 3.13
N SER A 31 -4.85 -10.44 3.03
CA SER A 31 -3.88 -9.91 2.10
C SER A 31 -3.84 -10.67 0.79
N PHE A 32 -3.50 -9.98 -0.29
CA PHE A 32 -3.07 -10.63 -1.52
C PHE A 32 -1.56 -10.91 -1.46
N LEU A 33 -1.19 -12.15 -1.72
CA LEU A 33 0.18 -12.53 -2.04
C LEU A 33 0.20 -13.10 -3.45
N SER A 34 1.05 -12.55 -4.31
CA SER A 34 1.19 -13.05 -5.67
C SER A 34 1.90 -14.42 -5.69
N LYS A 35 1.83 -15.09 -6.81
CA LYS A 35 2.57 -16.33 -7.06
C LYS A 35 4.09 -16.18 -7.01
N ASN A 36 4.62 -14.97 -7.07
CA ASN A 36 6.06 -14.71 -6.91
C ASN A 36 6.53 -14.97 -5.47
N GLY A 37 5.63 -14.90 -4.48
CA GLY A 37 5.96 -15.10 -3.08
C GLY A 37 6.87 -14.00 -2.51
N LEU A 38 7.29 -14.17 -1.27
CA LEU A 38 8.21 -13.26 -0.57
C LEU A 38 9.65 -13.56 -0.99
N ASN A 39 10.03 -13.14 -2.16
CA ASN A 39 11.38 -13.36 -2.68
C ASN A 39 12.05 -12.04 -3.10
N SER A 40 13.37 -12.05 -3.12
CA SER A 40 14.20 -10.92 -3.53
C SER A 40 14.70 -11.07 -4.98
N ASN A 41 13.91 -11.64 -5.87
CA ASN A 41 14.31 -11.87 -7.25
C ASN A 41 14.76 -10.57 -7.93
N ILE A 42 15.85 -10.67 -8.68
CA ILE A 42 16.31 -9.60 -9.56
C ILE A 42 15.59 -9.76 -10.89
N GLY A 43 14.99 -8.69 -11.41
CA GLY A 43 14.28 -8.76 -12.69
C GLY A 43 13.25 -7.64 -12.84
N GLU A 44 12.39 -7.81 -13.82
CA GLU A 44 11.30 -6.89 -14.10
C GLU A 44 10.21 -6.93 -12.99
N PHE A 45 9.41 -5.88 -12.89
CA PHE A 45 8.36 -5.74 -11.89
C PHE A 45 7.43 -6.96 -11.82
N ALA A 46 6.97 -7.47 -12.96
CA ALA A 46 6.09 -8.63 -13.04
C ALA A 46 6.65 -9.89 -12.37
N ASN A 47 7.97 -10.03 -12.30
CA ASN A 47 8.65 -11.16 -11.68
C ASN A 47 8.99 -10.93 -10.19
N LYS A 48 8.75 -9.72 -9.69
CA LYS A 48 9.13 -9.28 -8.35
C LYS A 48 7.95 -8.89 -7.48
N PHE A 49 6.86 -8.43 -8.08
CA PHE A 49 5.72 -7.97 -7.32
C PHE A 49 5.18 -9.11 -6.45
N GLU A 50 5.46 -9.01 -5.18
CA GLU A 50 5.03 -10.01 -4.19
C GLU A 50 3.59 -9.79 -3.71
N GLY A 51 3.01 -8.62 -4.02
CA GLY A 51 1.77 -8.17 -3.38
C GLY A 51 2.08 -7.70 -1.96
N GLY A 52 1.55 -8.41 -0.99
CA GLY A 52 1.64 -8.04 0.41
C GLY A 52 0.45 -7.19 0.84
N PHE A 53 0.17 -7.15 2.16
CA PHE A 53 -0.89 -6.27 2.65
C PHE A 53 -0.57 -4.80 2.40
N LEU A 54 0.68 -4.41 2.61
CA LEU A 54 1.19 -3.08 2.29
C LEU A 54 2.47 -3.22 1.47
N TYR A 55 2.46 -2.63 0.28
CA TYR A 55 3.59 -2.48 -0.61
C TYR A 55 3.83 -0.97 -0.80
N THR A 56 4.91 -0.45 -0.22
CA THR A 56 5.20 0.99 -0.27
C THR A 56 5.92 1.32 -1.56
N CYS A 57 5.20 1.98 -2.47
CA CYS A 57 5.77 2.54 -3.69
C CYS A 57 6.37 3.90 -3.41
N GLY A 58 7.47 4.24 -4.09
CA GLY A 58 7.93 5.63 -4.06
C GLY A 58 9.35 5.82 -3.67
N MET A 59 9.52 6.87 -2.94
CA MET A 59 10.62 7.77 -2.73
C MET A 59 11.05 8.44 -4.02
N ASP A 60 11.32 7.71 -5.10
CA ASP A 60 11.84 8.23 -6.37
C ASP A 60 10.87 8.09 -7.57
N ASN A 61 9.91 7.18 -7.49
CA ASN A 61 8.90 6.94 -8.54
C ASN A 61 7.71 6.14 -7.96
N VAL A 62 6.50 6.30 -8.51
CA VAL A 62 5.31 5.48 -8.20
C VAL A 62 4.58 4.98 -9.45
N SER A 63 5.09 5.33 -10.62
CA SER A 63 4.50 5.09 -11.93
C SER A 63 5.24 3.96 -12.67
N SER A 64 5.10 3.92 -13.99
CA SER A 64 5.88 3.07 -14.87
C SER A 64 7.37 3.38 -14.78
N CYS A 65 8.22 2.55 -15.38
CA CYS A 65 9.66 2.78 -15.41
C CYS A 65 9.97 4.10 -16.16
N VAL A 66 10.55 5.06 -15.46
CA VAL A 66 10.90 6.38 -16.00
C VAL A 66 12.32 6.76 -15.56
N GLY A 67 13.16 7.17 -16.51
CA GLY A 67 14.52 7.64 -16.21
C GLY A 67 15.40 6.63 -15.50
N GLY A 68 15.22 5.32 -15.77
CA GLY A 68 15.96 4.23 -15.12
C GLY A 68 15.48 3.88 -13.71
N LYS A 69 14.45 4.55 -13.20
CA LYS A 69 13.80 4.21 -11.94
C LYS A 69 12.85 3.02 -12.15
N PRO A 70 12.78 2.06 -11.22
CA PRO A 70 11.91 0.90 -11.38
C PRO A 70 10.43 1.30 -11.35
N VAL A 71 9.59 0.43 -11.88
CA VAL A 71 8.14 0.53 -11.72
C VAL A 71 7.82 0.59 -10.22
N HIS A 72 6.97 1.52 -9.83
CA HIS A 72 6.58 1.80 -8.43
C HIS A 72 7.72 2.25 -7.51
N GLY A 73 8.90 2.60 -8.06
CA GLY A 73 10.01 3.16 -7.30
C GLY A 73 10.90 2.13 -6.62
N SER A 74 11.90 2.64 -5.92
CA SER A 74 12.95 1.83 -5.31
C SER A 74 12.71 1.51 -3.83
N SER A 75 11.78 2.19 -3.16
CA SER A 75 11.62 2.06 -1.70
C SER A 75 11.32 0.63 -1.25
N HIS A 76 10.39 -0.05 -1.93
CA HIS A 76 10.04 -1.42 -1.57
C HIS A 76 11.23 -2.39 -1.68
N TYR A 77 12.17 -2.15 -2.59
CA TYR A 77 13.35 -3.01 -2.78
C TYR A 77 14.51 -2.66 -1.84
N SER A 78 14.34 -1.68 -0.98
CA SER A 78 15.35 -1.25 -0.02
C SER A 78 15.13 -1.92 1.33
N PRO A 79 16.14 -2.58 1.92
CA PRO A 79 16.00 -3.14 3.26
C PRO A 79 15.86 -2.03 4.29
N ALA A 80 15.09 -2.31 5.35
CA ALA A 80 15.01 -1.41 6.48
C ALA A 80 16.17 -1.62 7.46
N GLU A 81 16.73 -0.51 7.90
CA GLU A 81 17.76 -0.44 8.94
C GLU A 81 17.15 -0.08 10.30
N ASN A 82 17.88 -0.32 11.37
CA ASN A 82 17.50 0.04 12.75
C ASN A 82 16.10 -0.49 13.13
N VAL A 83 15.82 -1.72 12.72
CA VAL A 83 14.53 -2.35 13.00
C VAL A 83 14.49 -2.84 14.43
N TYR A 84 13.49 -2.36 15.18
CA TYR A 84 13.22 -2.85 16.53
C TYR A 84 11.71 -2.92 16.79
N VAL A 85 11.34 -3.71 17.80
CA VAL A 85 9.95 -3.94 18.20
C VAL A 85 9.83 -3.79 19.70
N THR A 86 8.79 -3.10 20.12
CA THR A 86 8.35 -3.09 21.52
C THR A 86 6.98 -3.75 21.58
N ILE A 87 6.81 -4.70 22.48
CA ILE A 87 5.56 -5.45 22.66
C ILE A 87 5.06 -5.23 24.08
N SER A 88 3.78 -4.92 24.20
CA SER A 88 3.01 -4.92 25.44
C SER A 88 1.88 -5.95 25.36
N ASP A 89 1.05 -6.05 26.40
CA ASP A 89 -0.03 -7.05 26.45
C ASP A 89 -1.10 -6.84 25.36
N ASP A 90 -1.31 -5.60 24.92
CA ASP A 90 -2.38 -5.20 24.02
C ASP A 90 -1.91 -4.52 22.72
N SER A 91 -0.60 -4.32 22.56
CA SER A 91 -0.05 -3.61 21.41
C SER A 91 1.38 -4.01 21.08
N ALA A 92 1.77 -3.77 19.83
CA ALA A 92 3.15 -3.81 19.39
C ALA A 92 3.49 -2.55 18.60
N GLU A 93 4.65 -2.01 18.87
CA GLU A 93 5.24 -0.89 18.13
C GLU A 93 6.42 -1.43 17.32
N VAL A 94 6.42 -1.19 16.00
CA VAL A 94 7.48 -1.64 15.09
C VAL A 94 8.10 -0.42 14.44
N PHE A 95 9.42 -0.34 14.48
CA PHE A 95 10.17 0.79 13.93
C PHE A 95 11.21 0.32 12.94
N GLY A 96 11.52 1.19 11.97
CA GLY A 96 12.61 0.98 11.03
C GLY A 96 12.86 2.22 10.18
N THR A 97 13.96 2.22 9.46
CA THR A 97 14.33 3.30 8.54
C THR A 97 14.69 2.71 7.19
N VAL A 98 14.05 3.21 6.15
CA VAL A 98 14.40 2.91 4.76
C VAL A 98 15.13 4.10 4.18
N LYS A 99 16.27 3.89 3.55
CA LYS A 99 17.08 4.98 2.99
C LYS A 99 17.09 4.95 1.48
N GLN A 100 16.98 6.13 0.91
CA GLN A 100 17.28 6.40 -0.48
C GLN A 100 18.45 7.38 -0.53
N THR A 101 19.61 6.86 -0.84
CA THR A 101 20.87 7.61 -0.79
C THR A 101 21.72 7.33 -2.01
N ALA A 102 22.48 8.35 -2.42
CA ALA A 102 23.53 8.22 -3.42
C ALA A 102 24.79 8.94 -2.96
N LEU A 103 25.95 8.37 -3.26
CA LEU A 103 27.21 9.06 -3.01
C LEU A 103 27.25 10.35 -3.85
N PHE A 104 27.46 11.50 -3.21
CA PHE A 104 27.34 12.85 -3.78
C PHE A 104 25.95 13.23 -4.31
N GLY A 105 24.90 12.56 -3.87
CA GLY A 105 23.52 12.76 -4.31
C GLY A 105 22.53 12.91 -3.17
N GLU A 106 21.36 12.34 -3.37
CA GLU A 106 20.26 12.37 -2.41
C GLU A 106 20.62 11.65 -1.09
N ASN A 107 20.04 12.14 -0.01
CA ASN A 107 20.04 11.49 1.30
C ASN A 107 18.68 11.70 1.94
N VAL A 108 17.73 10.83 1.58
CA VAL A 108 16.35 10.86 2.07
C VAL A 108 16.08 9.60 2.86
N ALA A 109 15.48 9.77 4.03
CA ALA A 109 15.10 8.67 4.91
C ALA A 109 13.58 8.61 5.06
N LEU A 110 13.02 7.42 4.94
CA LEU A 110 11.65 7.08 5.34
C LEU A 110 11.72 6.41 6.72
N LYS A 111 11.42 7.17 7.77
CA LYS A 111 11.36 6.65 9.14
C LYS A 111 9.97 6.10 9.38
N ARG A 112 9.87 4.80 9.59
CA ARG A 112 8.63 4.05 9.70
C ARG A 112 8.31 3.71 11.14
N HIS A 113 7.06 3.89 11.50
CA HIS A 113 6.51 3.51 12.78
C HIS A 113 5.15 2.85 12.57
N PHE A 114 5.03 1.59 12.93
CA PHE A 114 3.80 0.84 12.90
C PHE A 114 3.33 0.58 14.32
N THR A 115 2.05 0.83 14.57
CA THR A 115 1.36 0.41 15.80
C THR A 115 0.36 -0.68 15.45
N VAL A 116 0.47 -1.84 16.09
CA VAL A 116 -0.50 -2.95 15.97
C VAL A 116 -1.22 -3.07 17.30
N LYS A 117 -2.53 -2.94 17.29
CA LYS A 117 -3.43 -3.14 18.44
C LYS A 117 -4.46 -4.22 18.15
N GLU A 118 -5.35 -4.50 19.09
CA GLU A 118 -6.34 -5.58 19.02
C GLU A 118 -7.04 -5.70 17.64
N ASN A 119 -7.42 -4.56 17.07
CA ASN A 119 -8.17 -4.50 15.81
C ASN A 119 -7.73 -3.35 14.89
N GLU A 120 -6.53 -2.84 15.11
CA GLU A 120 -6.03 -1.67 14.37
C GLU A 120 -4.56 -1.84 14.00
N ILE A 121 -4.23 -1.46 12.77
CA ILE A 121 -2.85 -1.22 12.33
C ILE A 121 -2.76 0.24 11.92
N THR A 122 -1.85 0.99 12.55
CA THR A 122 -1.50 2.35 12.13
C THR A 122 -0.12 2.35 11.52
N VAL A 123 0.01 2.93 10.33
CA VAL A 123 1.28 3.26 9.68
C VAL A 123 1.51 4.76 9.84
N CYS A 124 2.62 5.14 10.43
CA CYS A 124 3.03 6.52 10.62
C CYS A 124 4.44 6.70 10.08
N ASP A 125 4.54 7.14 8.84
CA ASP A 125 5.79 7.29 8.11
C ASP A 125 6.23 8.75 8.09
N THR A 126 7.53 9.01 8.32
CA THR A 126 8.11 10.33 8.25
C THR A 126 9.21 10.35 7.20
N VAL A 127 8.99 11.10 6.10
CA VAL A 127 10.04 11.38 5.12
C VAL A 127 10.91 12.51 5.66
N CYS A 128 12.23 12.28 5.71
CA CYS A 128 13.21 13.24 6.18
C CYS A 128 14.24 13.52 5.07
N ASN A 129 14.49 14.80 4.78
CA ASN A 129 15.63 15.20 3.95
C ASN A 129 16.86 15.36 4.85
N GLU A 130 17.76 14.39 4.80
CA GLU A 130 19.04 14.40 5.55
C GLU A 130 20.21 14.92 4.67
N ALA A 131 19.94 15.40 3.44
CA ALA A 131 20.92 16.04 2.55
C ALA A 131 21.10 17.52 2.89
N TYR A 132 22.13 18.12 2.29
CA TYR A 132 22.41 19.58 2.37
C TYR A 132 21.76 20.38 1.23
N THR A 133 21.02 19.71 0.35
CA THR A 133 20.29 20.28 -0.78
C THR A 133 18.83 19.89 -0.71
N GLU A 134 17.99 20.59 -1.48
CA GLU A 134 16.59 20.25 -1.66
C GLU A 134 16.44 18.80 -2.18
N ALA A 135 15.54 18.04 -1.61
CA ALA A 135 15.21 16.68 -2.03
C ALA A 135 13.78 16.57 -2.52
N LYS A 136 13.58 15.77 -3.55
CA LYS A 136 12.25 15.44 -4.09
C LYS A 136 11.89 14.01 -3.72
N TYR A 137 10.60 13.79 -3.43
CA TYR A 137 10.08 12.48 -3.12
C TYR A 137 8.62 12.33 -3.52
N VAL A 138 8.18 11.10 -3.61
CA VAL A 138 6.77 10.74 -3.85
C VAL A 138 6.46 9.45 -3.07
N LEU A 139 5.21 9.26 -2.65
CA LEU A 139 4.74 8.06 -1.98
C LEU A 139 3.39 7.62 -2.53
N LEU A 140 3.21 6.31 -2.58
CA LEU A 140 1.95 5.62 -2.78
C LEU A 140 1.96 4.38 -1.87
N TYR A 141 0.89 4.17 -1.13
CA TYR A 141 0.71 3.02 -0.25
C TYR A 141 -0.22 2.01 -0.91
N HIS A 142 0.35 1.01 -1.55
CA HIS A 142 -0.38 -0.02 -2.29
C HIS A 142 -0.86 -1.11 -1.33
N THR A 143 -2.08 -0.96 -0.80
CA THR A 143 -2.70 -1.94 0.10
C THR A 143 -3.43 -2.99 -0.71
N ASN A 144 -3.05 -4.28 -0.56
CA ASN A 144 -3.59 -5.36 -1.37
C ASN A 144 -4.45 -6.32 -0.56
N PHE A 145 -5.68 -6.49 -1.00
CA PHE A 145 -6.65 -7.44 -0.47
C PHE A 145 -6.75 -8.66 -1.38
N GLY A 146 -6.83 -9.86 -0.79
CA GLY A 146 -6.88 -11.12 -1.51
C GLY A 146 -7.80 -12.15 -0.87
N TYR A 147 -7.89 -13.32 -1.51
CA TYR A 147 -8.73 -14.43 -1.05
C TYR A 147 -8.22 -14.97 0.31
N PRO A 148 -9.10 -15.39 1.24
CA PRO A 148 -10.56 -15.47 1.13
C PRO A 148 -11.33 -14.19 1.50
N PHE A 149 -10.66 -13.12 1.95
CA PHE A 149 -11.34 -11.86 2.27
C PHE A 149 -11.93 -11.20 1.03
N LEU A 150 -11.16 -11.17 -0.07
CA LEU A 150 -11.63 -10.77 -1.38
C LEU A 150 -12.38 -11.95 -2.01
N SER A 151 -13.66 -11.79 -2.26
CA SER A 151 -14.53 -12.70 -3.01
C SER A 151 -15.50 -11.86 -3.85
N GLU A 152 -16.22 -12.49 -4.78
CA GLU A 152 -17.23 -11.83 -5.60
C GLU A 152 -18.37 -11.19 -4.78
N ASN A 153 -18.53 -11.64 -3.53
CA ASN A 153 -19.52 -11.11 -2.60
C ASN A 153 -18.98 -9.98 -1.71
N LEU A 154 -17.71 -9.57 -1.87
CA LEU A 154 -17.15 -8.46 -1.13
C LEU A 154 -17.90 -7.17 -1.45
N LYS A 155 -18.39 -6.49 -0.42
CA LYS A 155 -18.96 -5.14 -0.54
C LYS A 155 -17.85 -4.12 -0.40
N LEU A 156 -17.63 -3.34 -1.46
CA LEU A 156 -16.65 -2.26 -1.52
C LEU A 156 -17.36 -0.91 -1.53
N GLU A 157 -17.01 -0.05 -0.60
CA GLU A 157 -17.53 1.30 -0.47
C GLU A 157 -16.37 2.31 -0.56
N ILE A 158 -16.36 3.11 -1.63
CA ILE A 158 -15.43 4.22 -1.84
C ILE A 158 -16.28 5.48 -2.08
N PRO A 159 -16.29 6.46 -1.16
CA PRO A 159 -17.13 7.66 -1.29
C PRO A 159 -16.46 8.67 -2.23
N PHE A 160 -16.23 8.29 -3.48
CA PHE A 160 -15.63 9.18 -4.47
C PHE A 160 -16.65 10.20 -5.02
N VAL A 161 -16.20 11.44 -5.19
CA VAL A 161 -16.92 12.49 -5.91
C VAL A 161 -16.64 12.42 -7.41
N LYS A 162 -15.49 11.87 -7.79
CA LYS A 162 -15.10 11.63 -9.18
C LYS A 162 -14.29 10.35 -9.28
N SER A 163 -14.55 9.55 -10.31
CA SER A 163 -13.78 8.36 -10.65
C SER A 163 -13.44 8.34 -12.14
N GLU A 164 -12.19 8.05 -12.48
CA GLU A 164 -11.67 8.06 -13.86
C GLU A 164 -10.86 6.79 -14.11
N GLY A 165 -11.11 6.10 -15.23
CA GLY A 165 -10.31 4.95 -15.64
C GLY A 165 -8.96 5.38 -16.23
N LEU A 166 -7.88 4.71 -15.82
CA LEU A 166 -6.55 4.97 -16.36
C LEU A 166 -6.36 4.32 -17.74
N THR A 167 -6.68 3.03 -17.87
CA THR A 167 -6.60 2.29 -19.13
C THR A 167 -7.92 2.41 -19.92
N ASP A 168 -7.89 2.09 -21.21
CA ASP A 168 -9.12 2.10 -22.02
C ASP A 168 -10.12 1.03 -21.54
N TYR A 169 -9.61 -0.11 -21.07
CA TYR A 169 -10.45 -1.11 -20.42
C TYR A 169 -11.12 -0.56 -19.15
N ALA A 170 -10.35 0.06 -18.25
CA ALA A 170 -10.90 0.68 -17.04
C ALA A 170 -11.91 1.80 -17.36
N LYS A 171 -11.68 2.62 -18.41
CA LYS A 171 -12.64 3.64 -18.88
C LYS A 171 -13.97 3.00 -19.31
N SER A 172 -13.92 1.84 -19.95
CA SER A 172 -15.12 1.10 -20.36
C SER A 172 -15.90 0.51 -19.16
N ARG A 173 -15.26 0.44 -18.01
CA ARG A 173 -15.81 -0.11 -16.75
C ARG A 173 -16.31 0.96 -15.78
N ILE A 174 -16.33 2.24 -16.19
CA ILE A 174 -16.91 3.32 -15.38
C ILE A 174 -18.38 3.00 -15.08
N GLY A 175 -18.79 3.17 -13.81
CA GLY A 175 -20.08 2.71 -13.27
C GLY A 175 -20.03 1.29 -12.67
N LYS A 176 -18.93 0.54 -12.86
CA LYS A 176 -18.72 -0.81 -12.31
C LYS A 176 -17.48 -0.92 -11.43
N GLN A 177 -16.86 0.21 -11.07
CA GLN A 177 -15.61 0.23 -10.32
C GLN A 177 -15.73 -0.41 -8.93
N LEU A 178 -16.91 -0.36 -8.30
CA LEU A 178 -17.16 -1.00 -7.00
C LEU A 178 -17.59 -2.45 -7.10
N GLN A 179 -17.87 -2.95 -8.31
CA GLN A 179 -18.27 -4.34 -8.52
C GLN A 179 -17.05 -5.26 -8.44
N ILE A 180 -17.08 -6.21 -7.54
CA ILE A 180 -16.16 -7.34 -7.50
C ILE A 180 -16.82 -8.51 -8.21
N THR A 181 -16.07 -9.23 -9.04
CA THR A 181 -16.56 -10.40 -9.79
C THR A 181 -15.80 -11.64 -9.38
N GLU A 182 -16.28 -12.81 -9.75
CA GLU A 182 -15.48 -14.03 -9.70
C GLU A 182 -14.20 -13.88 -10.54
N PRO A 183 -13.13 -14.63 -10.21
CA PRO A 183 -11.93 -14.68 -11.05
C PRO A 183 -12.26 -15.17 -12.46
N ILE A 184 -11.69 -14.51 -13.46
CA ILE A 184 -11.87 -14.86 -14.89
C ILE A 184 -10.53 -15.16 -15.54
N ASP A 185 -10.51 -16.14 -16.45
CA ASP A 185 -9.31 -16.48 -17.21
C ASP A 185 -9.05 -15.43 -18.30
N GLY A 186 -7.80 -14.98 -18.41
CA GLY A 186 -7.38 -14.06 -19.46
C GLY A 186 -8.01 -12.66 -19.38
N GLY A 187 -8.42 -12.23 -18.17
CA GLY A 187 -8.95 -10.89 -17.93
C GLY A 187 -7.89 -9.79 -18.04
N GLU A 188 -8.35 -8.54 -18.00
CA GLU A 188 -7.49 -7.35 -17.94
C GLU A 188 -7.62 -6.68 -16.58
N GLU A 189 -6.56 -6.00 -16.13
CA GLU A 189 -6.59 -5.20 -14.91
C GLU A 189 -7.36 -3.89 -15.13
N GLU A 190 -8.02 -3.46 -14.06
CA GLU A 190 -8.72 -2.19 -14.02
C GLU A 190 -8.00 -1.25 -13.03
N VAL A 191 -7.59 -0.06 -13.48
CA VAL A 191 -7.03 0.98 -12.62
C VAL A 191 -7.87 2.23 -12.69
N PHE A 192 -8.32 2.72 -11.53
CA PHE A 192 -9.13 3.93 -11.43
C PHE A 192 -8.44 4.96 -10.53
N TYR A 193 -8.56 6.23 -10.92
CA TYR A 193 -8.28 7.37 -10.05
C TYR A 193 -9.58 7.84 -9.41
N ASN A 194 -9.61 7.87 -8.09
CA ASN A 194 -10.74 8.35 -7.31
C ASN A 194 -10.35 9.62 -6.54
N THR A 195 -11.17 10.67 -6.68
CA THR A 195 -11.11 11.87 -5.85
C THR A 195 -12.13 11.73 -4.74
N LEU A 196 -11.72 11.90 -3.49
CA LEU A 196 -12.55 11.71 -2.32
C LEU A 196 -12.72 13.05 -1.55
N GLU A 197 -13.87 13.23 -0.91
CA GLU A 197 -14.04 14.28 0.10
C GLU A 197 -13.48 13.85 1.46
N LYS A 198 -13.53 12.55 1.76
CA LYS A 198 -13.04 11.95 2.99
C LYS A 198 -12.25 10.69 2.67
N GLY A 199 -11.05 10.59 3.22
CA GLY A 199 -10.18 9.42 3.05
C GLY A 199 -10.64 8.24 3.90
N GLU A 200 -11.74 7.61 3.48
CA GLU A 200 -12.29 6.40 4.10
C GLU A 200 -12.75 5.44 3.03
N VAL A 201 -12.21 4.22 3.03
CA VAL A 201 -12.67 3.10 2.20
C VAL A 201 -13.11 1.98 3.11
N THR A 202 -14.28 1.39 2.84
CA THR A 202 -14.80 0.27 3.61
C THR A 202 -14.94 -0.97 2.74
N LEU A 203 -14.40 -2.09 3.23
CA LEU A 203 -14.48 -3.40 2.61
C LEU A 203 -15.18 -4.34 3.60
N THR A 204 -16.23 -5.04 3.16
CA THR A 204 -17.02 -5.92 4.03
C THR A 204 -17.20 -7.29 3.38
N SER A 205 -16.70 -8.32 4.04
CA SER A 205 -16.95 -9.72 3.72
C SER A 205 -18.00 -10.26 4.69
N GLU A 206 -19.21 -10.51 4.18
CA GLU A 206 -20.29 -11.13 4.96
C GLU A 206 -19.97 -12.59 5.30
N GLU A 207 -19.26 -13.28 4.39
CA GLU A 207 -18.86 -14.69 4.54
C GLU A 207 -17.90 -14.87 5.73
N LEU A 208 -16.92 -13.99 5.84
CA LEU A 208 -15.96 -14.00 6.95
C LEU A 208 -16.43 -13.19 8.16
N LYS A 209 -17.60 -12.55 8.08
CA LYS A 209 -18.11 -11.62 9.10
C LYS A 209 -17.05 -10.59 9.50
N THR A 210 -16.35 -10.06 8.50
CA THR A 210 -15.22 -9.18 8.71
C THR A 210 -15.36 -7.92 7.86
N ARG A 211 -15.11 -6.78 8.51
CA ARG A 211 -15.01 -5.47 7.88
C ARG A 211 -13.61 -4.92 8.05
N VAL A 212 -13.07 -4.32 7.00
CA VAL A 212 -11.82 -3.56 7.05
C VAL A 212 -12.10 -2.13 6.57
N LYS A 213 -11.64 -1.15 7.34
CA LYS A 213 -11.63 0.25 6.93
C LYS A 213 -10.21 0.71 6.69
N VAL A 214 -9.98 1.43 5.60
CA VAL A 214 -8.74 2.13 5.29
C VAL A 214 -8.99 3.62 5.46
N LEU A 215 -8.26 4.26 6.37
CA LEU A 215 -8.42 5.66 6.71
C LEU A 215 -7.13 6.43 6.43
N PHE A 216 -7.24 7.57 5.77
CA PHE A 216 -6.12 8.47 5.46
C PHE A 216 -6.60 9.91 5.33
N ASP A 217 -5.68 10.87 5.33
CA ASP A 217 -5.99 12.27 5.11
C ASP A 217 -5.95 12.60 3.61
N VAL A 218 -7.04 13.16 3.07
CA VAL A 218 -7.11 13.56 1.65
C VAL A 218 -6.25 14.79 1.33
N GLU A 219 -5.87 15.60 2.32
CA GLU A 219 -4.91 16.69 2.13
C GLU A 219 -3.48 16.14 1.92
N ASP A 220 -3.16 15.06 2.61
CA ASP A 220 -1.90 14.36 2.40
C ASP A 220 -1.93 13.52 1.12
N PHE A 221 -3.02 12.76 0.90
CA PHE A 221 -3.19 11.85 -0.24
C PHE A 221 -4.38 12.30 -1.11
N PRO A 222 -4.16 13.25 -2.03
CA PRO A 222 -5.24 13.84 -2.84
C PRO A 222 -5.81 12.88 -3.88
N VAL A 223 -5.18 11.73 -4.09
CA VAL A 223 -5.59 10.72 -5.07
C VAL A 223 -5.68 9.36 -4.39
N LEU A 224 -6.79 8.67 -4.61
CA LEU A 224 -6.89 7.25 -4.32
C LEU A 224 -6.87 6.47 -5.64
N LEU A 225 -5.82 5.68 -5.86
CA LEU A 225 -5.85 4.68 -6.91
C LEU A 225 -6.58 3.44 -6.41
N GLN A 226 -7.35 2.85 -7.29
CA GLN A 226 -8.01 1.56 -7.08
C GLN A 226 -7.56 0.64 -8.21
N TRP A 227 -6.79 -0.39 -7.85
CA TRP A 227 -6.38 -1.45 -8.76
C TRP A 227 -7.26 -2.67 -8.55
N LYS A 228 -7.77 -3.23 -9.63
CA LYS A 228 -8.55 -4.47 -9.60
C LYS A 228 -7.95 -5.46 -10.59
N SER A 229 -7.50 -6.58 -10.09
CA SER A 229 -7.14 -7.75 -10.88
C SER A 229 -8.14 -8.86 -10.56
N MET A 230 -9.17 -8.96 -11.40
CA MET A 230 -10.15 -10.05 -11.28
C MET A 230 -9.73 -11.23 -12.17
N ILE A 231 -8.45 -11.59 -12.14
CA ILE A 231 -7.81 -12.57 -13.02
C ILE A 231 -7.54 -13.85 -12.25
N SER A 232 -7.84 -15.00 -12.82
CA SER A 232 -7.54 -16.31 -12.23
C SER A 232 -6.03 -16.43 -11.94
N GLY A 233 -5.69 -16.74 -10.67
CA GLY A 233 -4.30 -16.84 -10.21
C GLY A 233 -3.64 -15.55 -9.77
N ASP A 234 -4.22 -14.37 -10.12
CA ASP A 234 -3.74 -13.05 -9.72
C ASP A 234 -4.91 -12.17 -9.20
N TYR A 235 -5.82 -12.80 -8.43
CA TYR A 235 -7.06 -12.20 -7.94
C TYR A 235 -6.81 -11.27 -6.76
N ALA A 236 -6.86 -9.95 -7.03
CA ALA A 236 -6.45 -8.92 -6.09
C ALA A 236 -7.26 -7.62 -6.20
N LEU A 237 -7.34 -6.89 -5.10
CA LEU A 237 -7.87 -5.53 -5.03
C LEU A 237 -6.87 -4.64 -4.32
N GLY A 238 -6.35 -3.62 -5.02
CA GLY A 238 -5.50 -2.56 -4.49
C GLY A 238 -6.33 -1.34 -4.07
N ILE A 239 -6.08 -0.84 -2.86
CA ILE A 239 -6.59 0.44 -2.33
C ILE A 239 -5.37 1.28 -1.98
N GLU A 240 -5.14 2.35 -2.77
CA GLU A 240 -3.82 2.95 -2.89
C GLU A 240 -3.85 4.48 -2.71
N PRO A 241 -3.83 5.00 -1.47
CA PRO A 241 -3.61 6.42 -1.23
C PRO A 241 -2.26 6.89 -1.82
N SER A 242 -2.31 7.94 -2.65
CA SER A 242 -1.15 8.44 -3.39
C SER A 242 -0.98 9.95 -3.30
N LEU A 243 0.26 10.40 -3.30
CA LEU A 243 0.60 11.84 -3.37
C LEU A 243 0.38 12.43 -4.76
N THR A 244 0.27 11.59 -5.80
CA THR A 244 0.23 12.03 -7.20
C THR A 244 -0.52 11.05 -8.10
N ARG A 245 -0.92 11.51 -9.28
CA ARG A 245 -1.39 10.67 -10.39
C ARG A 245 -0.19 10.23 -11.24
N PHE A 246 -0.34 9.14 -11.99
CA PHE A 246 0.70 8.67 -12.91
C PHE A 246 0.76 9.52 -14.19
N ASP A 247 -0.41 10.02 -14.65
CA ASP A 247 -0.55 10.85 -15.84
C ASP A 247 -0.32 12.35 -15.60
N ASP A 248 -0.30 12.80 -14.34
CA ASP A 248 0.09 14.14 -13.90
C ASP A 248 1.08 14.02 -12.73
N PHE A 249 2.24 13.41 -13.02
CA PHE A 249 3.22 13.03 -12.01
C PHE A 249 3.91 14.24 -11.39
N LYS A 250 3.74 14.38 -10.07
CA LYS A 250 4.35 15.46 -9.28
C LYS A 250 5.03 14.90 -8.05
N MET A 251 6.26 15.31 -7.83
CA MET A 251 6.99 15.03 -6.60
C MET A 251 6.82 16.16 -5.59
N ARG A 252 6.79 15.82 -4.33
CA ARG A 252 6.90 16.79 -3.24
C ARG A 252 8.36 17.12 -3.00
N THR A 253 8.61 18.29 -2.43
CA THR A 253 9.95 18.82 -2.14
C THR A 253 10.11 19.06 -0.65
N LEU A 254 11.30 18.76 -0.11
CA LEU A 254 11.72 19.09 1.25
C LEU A 254 13.04 19.87 1.21
N SER A 255 13.10 20.96 1.97
CA SER A 255 14.37 21.66 2.23
C SER A 255 15.32 20.82 3.08
N PRO A 256 16.62 21.14 3.11
CA PRO A 256 17.56 20.44 4.00
C PRO A 256 17.10 20.46 5.46
N GLY A 257 17.07 19.29 6.08
CA GLY A 257 16.65 19.12 7.47
C GLY A 257 15.13 19.05 7.69
N ASP A 258 14.32 19.37 6.68
CA ASP A 258 12.86 19.29 6.78
C ASP A 258 12.37 17.83 6.80
N LYS A 259 11.16 17.66 7.33
CA LYS A 259 10.46 16.38 7.41
C LYS A 259 8.96 16.55 7.17
N ARG A 260 8.34 15.52 6.62
CA ARG A 260 6.88 15.44 6.45
C ARG A 260 6.40 14.09 6.92
N GLN A 261 5.33 14.07 7.72
CA GLN A 261 4.71 12.86 8.25
C GLN A 261 3.46 12.52 7.44
N TYR A 262 3.23 11.21 7.26
CA TYR A 262 2.07 10.60 6.62
C TYR A 262 1.49 9.51 7.49
N LYS A 263 0.17 9.39 7.49
CA LYS A 263 -0.51 8.41 8.33
C LYS A 263 -1.60 7.68 7.55
N ILE A 264 -1.58 6.34 7.68
CA ILE A 264 -2.68 5.47 7.23
C ILE A 264 -3.08 4.57 8.39
N LYS A 265 -4.37 4.33 8.52
CA LYS A 265 -4.93 3.49 9.56
C LYS A 265 -5.82 2.42 8.94
N TYR A 266 -5.64 1.19 9.36
CA TYR A 266 -6.48 0.06 9.04
C TYR A 266 -7.23 -0.37 10.29
N ILE A 267 -8.57 -0.43 10.20
CA ILE A 267 -9.43 -0.87 11.31
C ILE A 267 -10.14 -2.15 10.89
N PHE A 268 -9.96 -3.19 11.67
CA PHE A 268 -10.58 -4.50 11.46
C PHE A 268 -11.73 -4.66 12.45
N GLY A 269 -12.87 -5.17 11.99
CA GLY A 269 -14.05 -5.35 12.84
C GLY A 269 -14.87 -6.56 12.44
N GLY A 270 -15.64 -7.08 13.40
CA GLY A 270 -16.73 -8.01 13.12
C GLY A 270 -17.98 -7.28 12.60
N LEU A 271 -18.91 -8.05 12.00
CA LEU A 271 -20.25 -7.59 11.63
C LEU A 271 -21.21 -7.80 12.77
#